data_5c776d9b4a9f26697a544cc3cbcbcc4e
#
_entry.id   5c776d9b4a9f26697a544cc3cbcbcc4e
#
_cell.length_a   1.000
_cell.length_b   1.000
_cell.length_c   1.000
_cell.angle_alpha   90.00
_cell.angle_beta   90.00
_cell.angle_gamma   90.00
#
_symmetry.space_group_name_H-M   'P 1'
#
loop_
_entity.id
_entity.type
_entity.pdbx_description
1 polymer ?
#
loop_
_entity_poly.entity_id
_entity_poly.type
_entity_poly.pdbx_seq_one_letter_code
_entity_poly.pdbx_strand_id
1 'polypeptide(L)'
;HNGRRRQRQMCIRDSLKSLRKMEDDRGWIKTLLDEAENERMHLMTFIHVAKPTFIERLIILFAQFIFIITYAIIYLISQRTAHRIVGYFEEEAVISYTEYLHELESGAIPDEPAPEVAINYWNLPLHSTLKDVVRVIRDDEAGHRDVNHNFANVIDNRVNSKKHNEENEIASEKENISNKEKNFSNK
;
A
#
# COMPACT_ATOMS: atom_id res chain seq x y z
N HIS A 1 -14.72 -5.83 -23.05
CA HIS A 1 -15.34 -6.09 -21.73
C HIS A 1 -14.75 -7.31 -20.99
N ASN A 2 -14.14 -8.28 -21.68
CA ASN A 2 -13.61 -9.52 -21.08
C ASN A 2 -12.25 -9.35 -20.38
N GLY A 3 -11.38 -8.43 -20.80
CA GLY A 3 -10.04 -8.24 -20.22
C GLY A 3 -10.07 -7.79 -18.75
N ARG A 4 -10.93 -6.84 -18.40
CA ARG A 4 -11.06 -6.34 -17.02
C ARG A 4 -11.63 -7.38 -16.03
N ARG A 5 -12.53 -8.27 -16.48
CA ARG A 5 -13.04 -9.37 -15.64
C ARG A 5 -11.98 -10.42 -15.35
N ARG A 6 -11.14 -10.79 -16.34
CA ARG A 6 -10.02 -11.73 -16.16
C ARG A 6 -8.98 -11.20 -15.20
N GLN A 7 -8.68 -9.91 -15.24
CA GLN A 7 -7.69 -9.27 -14.38
C GLN A 7 -8.11 -9.23 -12.91
N ARG A 8 -9.39 -8.91 -12.62
CA ARG A 8 -9.96 -8.96 -11.25
C ARG A 8 -9.94 -10.36 -10.65
N GLN A 9 -10.28 -11.37 -11.46
CA GLN A 9 -10.24 -12.77 -11.01
C GLN A 9 -8.81 -13.25 -10.73
N MET A 10 -7.81 -12.71 -11.42
CA MET A 10 -6.43 -13.18 -11.29
C MET A 10 -5.77 -12.71 -9.99
N CYS A 11 -6.00 -11.50 -9.54
CA CYS A 11 -5.37 -10.97 -8.33
C CYS A 11 -5.99 -11.49 -7.02
N ILE A 12 -7.33 -11.55 -6.92
CA ILE A 12 -8.01 -12.26 -5.82
C ILE A 12 -7.69 -13.75 -5.88
N ARG A 13 -7.60 -14.30 -7.08
CA ARG A 13 -7.23 -15.70 -7.33
C ARG A 13 -5.77 -15.98 -6.98
N ASP A 14 -4.83 -15.05 -7.20
CA ASP A 14 -3.41 -15.23 -6.87
C ASP A 14 -3.16 -15.12 -5.35
N SER A 15 -3.78 -14.17 -4.65
CA SER A 15 -3.73 -14.10 -3.17
C SER A 15 -4.47 -15.28 -2.52
N LEU A 16 -5.67 -15.63 -2.99
CA LEU A 16 -6.41 -16.81 -2.51
C LEU A 16 -5.78 -18.14 -2.98
N LYS A 17 -5.03 -18.13 -4.08
CA LYS A 17 -4.28 -19.27 -4.59
C LYS A 17 -3.02 -19.48 -3.78
N SER A 18 -2.28 -18.40 -3.45
CA SER A 18 -1.16 -18.43 -2.53
C SER A 18 -1.57 -18.98 -1.16
N LEU A 19 -2.65 -18.45 -0.57
CA LEU A 19 -3.19 -18.93 0.70
C LEU A 19 -3.69 -20.39 0.66
N ARG A 20 -4.37 -20.82 -0.43
CA ARG A 20 -4.92 -22.18 -0.55
C ARG A 20 -3.91 -23.22 -1.03
N LYS A 21 -2.94 -22.83 -1.84
CA LYS A 21 -1.96 -23.76 -2.44
C LYS A 21 -0.59 -23.69 -1.78
N MET A 22 -0.39 -22.81 -0.77
CA MET A 22 0.91 -22.51 -0.16
C MET A 22 1.97 -22.14 -1.22
N GLU A 23 1.54 -21.47 -2.30
CA GLU A 23 2.44 -20.93 -3.31
C GLU A 23 3.10 -19.65 -2.78
N ASP A 24 4.36 -19.43 -3.16
CA ASP A 24 5.13 -18.22 -2.79
C ASP A 24 4.45 -16.95 -3.32
N ASP A 25 4.01 -16.09 -2.40
CA ASP A 25 3.44 -14.77 -2.68
C ASP A 25 4.51 -13.69 -2.91
N ARG A 26 5.77 -14.08 -2.95
CA ARG A 26 6.94 -13.20 -3.05
C ARG A 26 7.08 -12.21 -1.90
N GLY A 27 6.56 -12.58 -0.74
CA GLY A 27 6.65 -11.78 0.47
C GLY A 27 5.61 -10.65 0.60
N TRP A 28 4.69 -10.49 -0.35
CA TRP A 28 3.69 -9.40 -0.33
C TRP A 28 2.80 -9.44 0.91
N ILE A 29 2.29 -10.63 1.25
CA ILE A 29 1.41 -10.78 2.43
C ILE A 29 2.18 -10.40 3.70
N LYS A 30 3.42 -10.87 3.83
CA LYS A 30 4.26 -10.55 4.98
C LYS A 30 4.49 -9.04 5.08
N THR A 31 4.88 -8.40 3.99
CA THR A 31 5.13 -6.95 3.97
C THR A 31 3.90 -6.17 4.41
N LEU A 32 2.70 -6.48 3.86
CA LEU A 32 1.46 -5.81 4.24
C LEU A 32 1.05 -6.06 5.70
N LEU A 33 1.36 -7.23 6.25
CA LEU A 33 1.12 -7.51 7.67
C LEU A 33 2.11 -6.76 8.57
N ASP A 34 3.37 -6.67 8.18
CA ASP A 34 4.38 -5.89 8.89
C ASP A 34 4.01 -4.39 8.90
N GLU A 35 3.54 -3.83 7.76
CA GLU A 35 3.00 -2.46 7.68
C GLU A 35 1.79 -2.27 8.60
N ALA A 36 0.82 -3.18 8.55
CA ALA A 36 -0.38 -3.09 9.37
C ALA A 36 -0.08 -3.14 10.88
N GLU A 37 0.93 -3.92 11.30
CA GLU A 37 1.38 -3.94 12.70
C GLU A 37 2.10 -2.64 13.07
N ASN A 38 2.89 -2.09 12.17
CA ASN A 38 3.58 -0.82 12.37
C ASN A 38 2.56 0.33 12.50
N GLU A 39 1.55 0.41 11.61
CA GLU A 39 0.45 1.37 11.70
C GLU A 39 -0.34 1.27 13.02
N ARG A 40 -0.57 0.04 13.48
CA ARG A 40 -1.17 -0.18 14.80
C ARG A 40 -0.31 0.45 15.91
N MET A 41 1.01 0.38 15.80
CA MET A 41 1.92 0.96 16.80
C MET A 41 1.99 2.49 16.72
N HIS A 42 1.89 3.08 15.51
CA HIS A 42 1.69 4.53 15.36
C HIS A 42 0.43 4.98 16.11
N LEU A 43 -0.71 4.31 15.86
CA LEU A 43 -1.97 4.61 16.54
C LEU A 43 -1.86 4.47 18.07
N MET A 44 -1.28 3.37 18.58
CA MET A 44 -1.12 3.14 20.02
C MET A 44 -0.25 4.22 20.66
N THR A 45 0.81 4.62 19.99
CA THR A 45 1.71 5.69 20.46
C THR A 45 0.97 7.02 20.58
N PHE A 46 0.23 7.43 19.55
CA PHE A 46 -0.51 8.70 19.58
C PHE A 46 -1.74 8.67 20.50
N ILE A 47 -2.33 7.51 20.77
CA ILE A 47 -3.33 7.37 21.85
C ILE A 47 -2.73 7.72 23.22
N HIS A 48 -1.49 7.33 23.49
CA HIS A 48 -0.78 7.66 24.72
C HIS A 48 -0.42 9.13 24.83
N VAL A 49 -0.02 9.75 23.71
CA VAL A 49 0.33 11.17 23.63
C VAL A 49 -0.92 12.07 23.73
N ALA A 50 -1.90 11.85 22.86
CA ALA A 50 -3.07 12.71 22.73
C ALA A 50 -4.14 12.47 23.82
N LYS A 51 -4.15 11.29 24.45
CA LYS A 51 -5.14 10.89 25.48
C LYS A 51 -6.58 11.18 25.07
N PRO A 52 -7.03 10.71 23.89
CA PRO A 52 -8.31 11.11 23.32
C PRO A 52 -9.47 10.73 24.24
N THR A 53 -10.49 11.60 24.26
CA THR A 53 -11.76 11.37 24.96
C THR A 53 -12.53 10.20 24.33
N PHE A 54 -13.56 9.71 25.04
CA PHE A 54 -14.41 8.64 24.51
C PHE A 54 -15.07 9.02 23.16
N ILE A 55 -15.52 10.28 23.01
CA ILE A 55 -16.17 10.75 21.80
C ILE A 55 -15.18 10.80 20.63
N GLU A 56 -13.97 11.30 20.85
CA GLU A 56 -12.90 11.32 19.84
C GLU A 56 -12.54 9.90 19.38
N ARG A 57 -12.43 8.95 20.32
CA ARG A 57 -12.21 7.53 19.96
C ARG A 57 -13.34 6.95 19.12
N LEU A 58 -14.60 7.30 19.44
CA LEU A 58 -15.75 6.84 18.65
C LEU A 58 -15.72 7.42 17.23
N ILE A 59 -15.37 8.70 17.07
CA ILE A 59 -15.20 9.34 15.76
C ILE A 59 -14.09 8.65 14.96
N ILE A 60 -12.94 8.37 15.58
CA ILE A 60 -11.82 7.67 14.93
C ILE A 60 -12.25 6.29 14.48
N LEU A 61 -12.92 5.50 15.34
CA LEU A 61 -13.41 4.16 14.99
C LEU A 61 -14.40 4.20 13.83
N PHE A 62 -15.30 5.19 13.80
CA PHE A 62 -16.25 5.35 12.70
C PHE A 62 -15.56 5.72 11.38
N ALA A 63 -14.59 6.63 11.43
CA ALA A 63 -13.78 6.99 10.27
C ALA A 63 -12.97 5.79 9.74
N GLN A 64 -12.35 5.01 10.62
CA GLN A 64 -11.66 3.78 10.25
C GLN A 64 -12.60 2.76 9.58
N PHE A 65 -13.81 2.59 10.10
CA PHE A 65 -14.79 1.67 9.51
C PHE A 65 -15.17 2.09 8.08
N ILE A 66 -15.44 3.39 7.87
CA ILE A 66 -15.71 3.92 6.51
C ILE A 66 -14.50 3.72 5.61
N PHE A 67 -13.30 4.01 6.10
CA PHE A 67 -12.07 3.84 5.34
C PHE A 67 -11.87 2.38 4.90
N ILE A 68 -12.01 1.41 5.81
CA ILE A 68 -11.86 -0.03 5.51
C ILE A 68 -12.84 -0.46 4.41
N ILE A 69 -14.13 -0.07 4.51
CA ILE A 69 -15.12 -0.42 3.49
C ILE A 69 -14.77 0.21 2.15
N THR A 70 -14.46 1.50 2.14
CA THR A 70 -14.11 2.23 0.92
C THR A 70 -12.86 1.65 0.27
N TYR A 71 -11.82 1.39 1.06
CA TYR A 71 -10.59 0.78 0.60
C TYR A 71 -10.83 -0.62 0.03
N ALA A 72 -11.62 -1.45 0.71
CA ALA A 72 -11.97 -2.78 0.21
C ALA A 72 -12.69 -2.72 -1.15
N ILE A 73 -13.62 -1.78 -1.32
CA ILE A 73 -14.32 -1.57 -2.60
C ILE A 73 -13.33 -1.15 -3.69
N ILE A 74 -12.45 -0.18 -3.42
CA ILE A 74 -11.44 0.29 -4.37
C ILE A 74 -10.50 -0.87 -4.72
N TYR A 75 -10.05 -1.63 -3.73
CA TYR A 75 -9.17 -2.78 -3.92
C TYR A 75 -9.78 -3.87 -4.81
N LEU A 76 -11.08 -4.16 -4.63
CA LEU A 76 -11.83 -5.10 -5.47
C LEU A 76 -12.00 -4.59 -6.91
N ILE A 77 -12.09 -3.28 -7.10
CA ILE A 77 -12.20 -2.65 -8.42
C ILE A 77 -10.84 -2.59 -9.12
N SER A 78 -9.80 -2.12 -8.40
CA SER A 78 -8.46 -1.94 -8.93
C SER A 78 -7.42 -1.94 -7.80
N GLN A 79 -6.70 -3.04 -7.64
CA GLN A 79 -5.61 -3.14 -6.66
C GLN A 79 -4.53 -2.08 -6.89
N ARG A 80 -4.17 -1.82 -8.16
CA ARG A 80 -3.24 -0.76 -8.52
C ARG A 80 -3.67 0.59 -7.95
N THR A 81 -4.93 0.95 -8.14
CA THR A 81 -5.48 2.22 -7.64
C THR A 81 -5.49 2.25 -6.12
N ALA A 82 -5.84 1.15 -5.46
CA ALA A 82 -5.81 1.04 -4.01
C ALA A 82 -4.40 1.30 -3.45
N HIS A 83 -3.37 0.59 -3.93
CA HIS A 83 -1.99 0.82 -3.50
C HIS A 83 -1.50 2.24 -3.85
N ARG A 84 -1.90 2.79 -5.00
CA ARG A 84 -1.51 4.15 -5.36
C ARG A 84 -2.12 5.20 -4.41
N ILE A 85 -3.38 5.01 -4.00
CA ILE A 85 -4.05 5.89 -3.02
C ILE A 85 -3.37 5.80 -1.67
N VAL A 86 -3.05 4.58 -1.18
CA VAL A 86 -2.31 4.44 0.08
C VAL A 86 -0.95 5.14 -0.03
N GLY A 87 -0.18 4.91 -1.09
CA GLY A 87 1.09 5.61 -1.27
C GLY A 87 0.99 7.14 -1.20
N TYR A 88 -0.09 7.74 -1.70
CA TYR A 88 -0.33 9.17 -1.55
C TYR A 88 -0.74 9.58 -0.13
N PHE A 89 -1.48 8.72 0.60
CA PHE A 89 -1.76 9.01 2.01
C PHE A 89 -0.48 8.98 2.85
N GLU A 90 0.45 8.07 2.56
CA GLU A 90 1.75 8.03 3.22
C GLU A 90 2.64 9.24 2.83
N GLU A 91 2.54 9.76 1.60
CA GLU A 91 3.20 11.03 1.23
C GLU A 91 2.70 12.18 2.11
N GLU A 92 1.38 12.31 2.30
CA GLU A 92 0.78 13.32 3.16
C GLU A 92 1.13 13.10 4.64
N ALA A 93 1.23 11.86 5.09
CA ALA A 93 1.69 11.52 6.43
C ALA A 93 3.15 11.98 6.66
N VAL A 94 4.05 11.71 5.72
CA VAL A 94 5.46 12.19 5.78
C VAL A 94 5.53 13.71 5.87
N ILE A 95 4.70 14.44 5.11
CA ILE A 95 4.62 15.90 5.16
C ILE A 95 4.15 16.33 6.54
N SER A 96 3.04 15.79 7.03
CA SER A 96 2.44 16.13 8.33
C SER A 96 3.40 15.86 9.50
N TYR A 97 4.08 14.71 9.50
CA TYR A 97 5.08 14.41 10.53
C TYR A 97 6.34 15.27 10.41
N THR A 98 6.71 15.72 9.21
CA THR A 98 7.80 16.66 9.03
C THR A 98 7.46 18.04 9.60
N GLU A 99 6.24 18.52 9.41
CA GLU A 99 5.74 19.76 10.00
C GLU A 99 5.68 19.65 11.53
N TYR A 100 5.14 18.55 12.04
CA TYR A 100 5.06 18.30 13.47
C TYR A 100 6.46 18.22 14.12
N LEU A 101 7.42 17.59 13.45
CA LEU A 101 8.81 17.54 13.90
C LEU A 101 9.41 18.96 13.95
N HIS A 102 9.12 19.80 12.97
CA HIS A 102 9.59 21.18 12.96
C HIS A 102 9.02 22.00 14.12
N GLU A 103 7.73 21.79 14.47
CA GLU A 103 7.10 22.44 15.62
C GLU A 103 7.73 22.00 16.95
N LEU A 104 8.07 20.71 17.10
CA LEU A 104 8.78 20.18 18.25
C LEU A 104 10.22 20.74 18.34
N GLU A 105 10.93 20.83 17.22
CA GLU A 105 12.30 21.35 17.15
C GLU A 105 12.40 22.85 17.40
N SER A 106 11.39 23.62 16.98
CA SER A 106 11.31 25.06 17.22
C SER A 106 10.87 25.41 18.66
N GLY A 107 10.35 24.41 19.41
CA GLY A 107 9.78 24.64 20.74
C GLY A 107 8.38 25.23 20.73
N ALA A 108 7.70 25.28 19.57
CA ALA A 108 6.30 25.69 19.46
C ALA A 108 5.37 24.71 20.19
N ILE A 109 5.75 23.43 20.20
CA ILE A 109 5.08 22.35 20.94
C ILE A 109 6.10 21.78 21.97
N PRO A 110 5.65 21.45 23.20
CA PRO A 110 6.54 20.82 24.19
C PRO A 110 7.03 19.45 23.71
N ASP A 111 8.34 19.20 23.81
CA ASP A 111 8.94 17.90 23.51
C ASP A 111 8.88 17.01 24.77
N GLU A 112 7.76 16.31 24.93
CA GLU A 112 7.49 15.43 26.06
C GLU A 112 8.31 14.13 25.99
N PRO A 113 8.49 13.42 27.14
CA PRO A 113 9.10 12.11 27.12
C PRO A 113 8.34 11.12 26.22
N ALA A 114 9.08 10.29 25.51
CA ALA A 114 8.49 9.25 24.65
C ALA A 114 7.64 8.27 25.45
N PRO A 115 6.46 7.84 24.95
CA PRO A 115 5.70 6.76 25.57
C PRO A 115 6.51 5.45 25.62
N GLU A 116 6.36 4.70 26.71
CA GLU A 116 7.06 3.42 26.90
C GLU A 116 6.76 2.43 25.76
N VAL A 117 5.53 2.42 25.24
CA VAL A 117 5.14 1.59 24.09
C VAL A 117 5.97 1.90 22.85
N ALA A 118 6.30 3.16 22.59
CA ALA A 118 7.12 3.58 21.48
C ALA A 118 8.60 3.21 21.71
N ILE A 119 9.12 3.47 22.91
CA ILE A 119 10.48 3.09 23.28
C ILE A 119 10.72 1.60 23.05
N ASN A 120 9.78 0.75 23.53
CA ASN A 120 9.90 -0.70 23.42
C ASN A 120 9.79 -1.20 21.98
N TYR A 121 8.91 -0.61 21.18
CA TYR A 121 8.67 -1.07 19.82
C TYR A 121 9.82 -0.71 18.87
N TRP A 122 10.27 0.55 18.88
CA TRP A 122 11.37 1.02 18.03
C TRP A 122 12.77 0.85 18.67
N ASN A 123 12.88 0.21 19.84
CA ASN A 123 14.12 0.08 20.60
C ASN A 123 14.85 1.42 20.81
N LEU A 124 14.09 2.45 21.15
CA LEU A 124 14.65 3.77 21.41
C LEU A 124 15.38 3.82 22.77
N PRO A 125 16.33 4.73 22.94
CA PRO A 125 16.92 5.01 24.25
C PRO A 125 15.87 5.38 25.30
N LEU A 126 16.04 4.98 26.57
CA LEU A 126 15.06 5.23 27.65
C LEU A 126 14.76 6.72 27.90
N HIS A 127 15.63 7.61 27.47
CA HIS A 127 15.49 9.07 27.61
C HIS A 127 15.03 9.74 26.32
N SER A 128 14.56 8.98 25.36
CA SER A 128 14.00 9.52 24.12
C SER A 128 12.77 10.38 24.36
N THR A 129 12.57 11.33 23.49
CA THR A 129 11.46 12.28 23.54
C THR A 129 10.48 12.06 22.40
N LEU A 130 9.38 12.78 22.41
CA LEU A 130 8.37 12.73 21.35
C LEU A 130 8.97 13.06 19.98
N LYS A 131 9.96 13.94 19.92
CA LYS A 131 10.69 14.26 18.70
C LYS A 131 11.39 13.04 18.09
N ASP A 132 12.01 12.19 18.93
CA ASP A 132 12.66 10.97 18.45
C ASP A 132 11.64 9.98 17.90
N VAL A 133 10.49 9.87 18.58
CA VAL A 133 9.36 9.03 18.14
C VAL A 133 8.78 9.51 16.81
N VAL A 134 8.50 10.82 16.67
CA VAL A 134 7.97 11.39 15.43
C VAL A 134 8.94 11.18 14.26
N ARG A 135 10.25 11.23 14.52
CA ARG A 135 11.27 10.98 13.48
C ARG A 135 11.22 9.56 12.95
N VAL A 136 11.17 8.56 13.83
CA VAL A 136 11.10 7.16 13.38
C VAL A 136 9.77 6.83 12.70
N ILE A 137 8.65 7.36 13.20
CA ILE A 137 7.34 7.20 12.55
C ILE A 137 7.36 7.81 11.15
N ARG A 138 7.86 9.03 10.98
CA ARG A 138 8.00 9.66 9.65
C ARG A 138 8.83 8.82 8.68
N ASP A 139 9.90 8.19 9.18
CA ASP A 139 10.76 7.35 8.36
C ASP A 139 10.05 6.02 8.00
N ASP A 140 9.21 5.46 8.89
CA ASP A 140 8.33 4.33 8.60
C ASP A 140 7.33 4.68 7.49
N GLU A 141 6.63 5.83 7.58
CA GLU A 141 5.68 6.30 6.56
C GLU A 141 6.35 6.48 5.19
N ALA A 142 7.59 6.96 5.16
CA ALA A 142 8.35 7.03 3.91
C ALA A 142 8.61 5.64 3.32
N GLY A 143 8.84 4.64 4.15
CA GLY A 143 8.96 3.23 3.76
C GLY A 143 7.64 2.67 3.20
N HIS A 144 6.53 2.88 3.90
CA HIS A 144 5.18 2.45 3.49
C HIS A 144 4.77 3.07 2.15
N ARG A 145 5.04 4.37 1.96
CA ARG A 145 4.85 5.09 0.69
C ARG A 145 5.56 4.38 -0.46
N ASP A 146 6.86 4.10 -0.29
CA ASP A 146 7.69 3.52 -1.34
C ASP A 146 7.23 2.10 -1.68
N VAL A 147 6.89 1.29 -0.68
CA VAL A 147 6.34 -0.06 -0.86
C VAL A 147 5.02 -0.02 -1.63
N ASN A 148 4.08 0.83 -1.24
CA ASN A 148 2.77 0.90 -1.88
C ASN A 148 2.85 1.43 -3.31
N HIS A 149 3.68 2.44 -3.59
CA HIS A 149 3.94 2.89 -4.96
C HIS A 149 4.61 1.80 -5.80
N ASN A 150 5.55 1.04 -5.22
CA ASN A 150 6.18 -0.07 -5.92
C ASN A 150 5.18 -1.18 -6.26
N PHE A 151 4.28 -1.55 -5.35
CA PHE A 151 3.22 -2.52 -5.64
C PHE A 151 2.34 -2.06 -6.80
N ALA A 152 1.94 -0.78 -6.83
CA ALA A 152 1.20 -0.23 -7.95
C ALA A 152 1.98 -0.32 -9.27
N ASN A 153 3.28 -0.02 -9.27
CA ASN A 153 4.17 -0.11 -10.44
C ASN A 153 4.33 -1.55 -10.94
N VAL A 154 4.52 -2.51 -10.03
CA VAL A 154 4.63 -3.94 -10.40
C VAL A 154 3.35 -4.45 -11.05
N ILE A 155 2.18 -4.02 -10.55
CA ILE A 155 0.89 -4.36 -11.15
C ILE A 155 0.77 -3.76 -12.57
N ASP A 156 1.19 -2.51 -12.77
CA ASP A 156 1.19 -1.84 -14.08
C ASP A 156 2.07 -2.59 -15.09
N ASN A 157 3.29 -2.91 -14.71
CA ASN A 157 4.24 -3.58 -15.58
C ASN A 157 3.73 -4.97 -16.01
N ARG A 158 3.07 -5.70 -15.11
CA ARG A 158 2.44 -7.00 -15.44
C ARG A 158 1.29 -6.85 -16.44
N VAL A 159 0.50 -5.78 -16.32
CA VAL A 159 -0.61 -5.50 -17.24
C VAL A 159 -0.09 -5.15 -18.61
N ASN A 160 0.90 -4.26 -18.69
CA ASN A 160 1.48 -3.79 -19.95
C ASN A 160 2.19 -4.93 -20.69
N SER A 161 2.96 -5.78 -19.99
CA SER A 161 3.62 -6.94 -20.58
C SER A 161 2.63 -7.93 -21.19
N LYS A 162 1.50 -8.18 -20.50
CA LYS A 162 0.46 -9.07 -21.05
C LYS A 162 -0.22 -8.49 -22.29
N LYS A 163 -0.51 -7.19 -22.27
CA LYS A 163 -1.10 -6.50 -23.40
C LYS A 163 -0.21 -6.58 -24.63
N HIS A 164 1.08 -6.36 -24.45
CA HIS A 164 2.06 -6.44 -25.54
C HIS A 164 2.16 -7.86 -26.13
N ASN A 165 2.14 -8.89 -25.27
CA ASN A 165 2.15 -10.27 -25.73
C ASN A 165 0.87 -10.64 -26.51
N GLU A 166 -0.31 -10.23 -26.03
CA GLU A 166 -1.58 -10.43 -26.73
C GLU A 166 -1.60 -9.73 -28.10
N GLU A 167 -1.05 -8.51 -28.20
CA GLU A 167 -0.93 -7.76 -29.46
C GLU A 167 0.00 -8.47 -30.45
N ASN A 168 1.12 -9.01 -29.97
CA ASN A 168 2.08 -9.76 -30.81
C ASN A 168 1.49 -11.10 -31.29
N GLU A 169 0.73 -11.82 -30.45
CA GLU A 169 0.02 -13.03 -30.88
C GLU A 169 -1.00 -12.75 -31.98
N ILE A 170 -1.81 -11.70 -31.81
CA ILE A 170 -2.79 -11.28 -32.83
C ILE A 170 -2.10 -10.87 -34.14
N ALA A 171 -0.97 -10.17 -34.08
CA ALA A 171 -0.21 -9.76 -35.26
C ALA A 171 0.34 -11.00 -36.00
N SER A 172 0.89 -11.97 -35.29
CA SER A 172 1.41 -13.21 -35.88
C SER A 172 0.30 -14.08 -36.50
N GLU A 173 -0.88 -14.15 -35.90
CA GLU A 173 -2.04 -14.84 -36.48
C GLU A 173 -2.51 -14.19 -37.79
N LYS A 174 -2.60 -12.86 -37.84
CA LYS A 174 -2.97 -12.11 -39.04
C LYS A 174 -2.00 -12.33 -40.19
N GLU A 175 -0.70 -12.32 -39.89
CA GLU A 175 0.33 -12.59 -40.88
C GLU A 175 0.26 -14.02 -41.45
N ASN A 176 0.01 -15.00 -40.56
CA ASN A 176 -0.17 -16.41 -40.98
C ASN A 176 -1.41 -16.61 -41.87
N ILE A 177 -2.52 -15.92 -41.56
CA ILE A 177 -3.74 -15.98 -42.39
C ILE A 177 -3.47 -15.34 -43.76
N SER A 178 -2.85 -14.14 -43.81
CA SER A 178 -2.51 -13.46 -45.06
C SER A 178 -1.58 -14.31 -45.95
N ASN A 179 -0.61 -14.98 -45.36
CA ASN A 179 0.30 -15.87 -46.07
C ASN A 179 -0.41 -17.13 -46.61
N LYS A 180 -1.37 -17.69 -45.89
CA LYS A 180 -2.22 -18.78 -46.37
C LYS A 180 -3.10 -18.37 -47.58
N GLU A 181 -3.72 -17.20 -47.49
CA GLU A 181 -4.56 -16.67 -48.60
C GLU A 181 -3.74 -16.42 -49.87
N LYS A 182 -2.55 -15.86 -49.77
CA LYS A 182 -1.63 -15.68 -50.90
C LYS A 182 -1.22 -17.01 -51.55
N ASN A 183 -0.99 -18.06 -50.73
CA ASN A 183 -0.62 -19.39 -51.25
C ASN A 183 -1.81 -20.10 -51.91
N PHE A 184 -3.05 -19.80 -51.57
CA PHE A 184 -4.25 -20.32 -52.24
C PHE A 184 -4.56 -19.59 -53.56
N SER A 185 -4.23 -18.30 -53.67
CA SER A 185 -4.46 -17.49 -54.88
C SER A 185 -3.44 -17.78 -56.00
N ASN A 186 -2.32 -18.41 -55.69
CA ASN A 186 -1.24 -18.69 -56.62
C ASN A 186 -1.26 -20.16 -57.15
N LYS A 187 -2.33 -20.92 -56.87
CA LYS A 187 -2.61 -22.24 -57.44
C LYS A 187 -3.81 -22.18 -58.37
#